data_59ef5bec70d218850bfbc884408760e1
#
_entry.id   59ef5bec70d218850bfbc884408760e1
#
_cell.length_a   1.000
_cell.length_b   1.000
_cell.length_c   1.000
_cell.angle_alpha   90.00
_cell.angle_beta   90.00
_cell.angle_gamma   90.00
#
_symmetry.space_group_name_H-M   'P 1'
#
loop_
_entity.id
_entity.type
_entity.pdbx_description
1 polymer ?
#
loop_
_entity_poly.entity_id
_entity_poly.type
_entity_poly.pdbx_seq_one_letter_code
_entity_poly.pdbx_strand_id
1 'polypeptide(L)'
;MLSDAIRNVQKYAQKDGFVNLQGGQNQDFGPFINFDSKGVEFGPWIARFVAQVRRNWFIPMAAMTMRGHVMVTFFVHKDGRITDVTVSKPSAVDAFTLSARNAILTSNPTVPLPAEYPDDRAFFTVTFFFNESPGTP
;
A
#
# COMPACT_ATOMS: atom_id res chain seq x y z
N MET A 1 14.49 -5.23 -15.89
CA MET A 1 15.49 -5.69 -14.93
C MET A 1 14.97 -5.59 -13.53
N LEU A 2 15.32 -6.51 -12.71
CA LEU A 2 14.84 -6.50 -11.35
C LEU A 2 15.26 -5.24 -10.60
N SER A 3 16.49 -4.81 -10.77
CA SER A 3 16.97 -3.63 -10.06
C SER A 3 16.22 -2.37 -10.50
N ASP A 4 15.81 -2.31 -11.76
CA ASP A 4 15.05 -1.17 -12.23
C ASP A 4 13.65 -1.17 -11.66
N ALA A 5 13.06 -2.35 -11.53
CA ALA A 5 11.74 -2.47 -10.96
C ALA A 5 11.76 -2.05 -9.49
N ILE A 6 12.78 -2.47 -8.76
CA ILE A 6 12.91 -2.10 -7.36
C ILE A 6 13.09 -0.60 -7.21
N ARG A 7 13.89 -0.02 -8.08
CA ARG A 7 14.11 1.41 -8.04
C ARG A 7 12.83 2.18 -8.31
N ASN A 8 12.03 1.71 -9.28
CA ASN A 8 10.77 2.35 -9.58
C ASN A 8 9.78 2.25 -8.44
N VAL A 9 9.75 1.11 -7.78
CA VAL A 9 8.87 0.92 -6.65
C VAL A 9 9.23 1.90 -5.54
N GLN A 10 10.51 2.05 -5.23
CA GLN A 10 10.92 2.96 -4.19
C GLN A 10 10.54 4.40 -4.53
N LYS A 11 10.70 4.78 -5.76
CA LYS A 11 10.36 6.12 -6.19
C LYS A 11 8.88 6.40 -6.00
N TYR A 12 8.02 5.49 -6.42
CA TYR A 12 6.60 5.69 -6.30
C TYR A 12 6.16 5.67 -4.83
N ALA A 13 6.70 4.76 -4.06
CA ALA A 13 6.35 4.66 -2.66
C ALA A 13 6.70 5.95 -1.92
N GLN A 14 7.89 6.46 -2.14
CA GLN A 14 8.27 7.68 -1.49
C GLN A 14 7.39 8.83 -1.90
N LYS A 15 7.07 8.90 -3.17
CA LYS A 15 6.30 10.01 -3.67
C LYS A 15 4.86 9.96 -3.23
N ASP A 16 4.24 8.80 -3.32
CA ASP A 16 2.82 8.66 -3.10
C ASP A 16 2.46 8.10 -1.73
N GLY A 17 3.35 7.35 -1.13
CA GLY A 17 3.08 6.75 0.15
C GLY A 17 3.26 7.69 1.30
N PHE A 18 4.23 8.59 1.17
CA PHE A 18 4.52 9.44 2.28
C PHE A 18 4.19 10.87 2.10
N VAL A 19 4.25 11.34 0.90
CA VAL A 19 3.99 12.69 0.66
C VAL A 19 2.73 13.19 1.20
N ASN A 20 1.81 12.30 1.37
CA ASN A 20 0.63 12.71 1.73
C ASN A 20 0.29 12.72 3.09
N LEU A 21 1.17 12.84 3.92
CA LEU A 21 0.89 12.81 5.28
C LEU A 21 0.02 13.92 5.67
N GLN A 22 -0.59 14.48 4.76
CA GLN A 22 -1.53 15.38 4.95
C GLN A 22 -1.18 16.27 5.96
N GLY A 23 -1.63 16.86 6.32
CA GLY A 23 -1.33 17.73 7.24
C GLY A 23 -0.68 17.26 8.42
N GLY A 24 -0.52 16.09 8.41
CA GLY A 24 0.02 15.59 9.53
C GLY A 24 1.42 15.61 9.56
N GLN A 25 1.98 16.60 9.39
CA GLN A 25 3.31 16.72 9.35
C GLN A 25 4.06 15.74 10.09
N ASN A 26 3.75 15.36 11.18
CA ASN A 26 4.54 14.44 11.95
C ASN A 26 3.91 13.11 12.09
N GLN A 27 2.94 12.82 11.26
CA GLN A 27 2.26 11.58 11.38
C GLN A 27 2.78 10.68 10.35
N ASP A 28 3.36 9.63 10.70
CA ASP A 28 3.90 8.65 9.76
C ASP A 28 2.86 7.58 9.51
N PHE A 29 1.78 7.99 8.86
CA PHE A 29 0.79 7.05 8.42
C PHE A 29 0.91 6.96 6.92
N GLY A 30 0.84 5.80 6.40
CA GLY A 30 0.81 5.67 4.96
C GLY A 30 1.02 4.27 4.53
N PRO A 31 0.50 3.94 3.36
CA PRO A 31 0.85 2.69 2.75
C PRO A 31 2.17 2.82 2.03
N PHE A 32 3.01 1.85 2.19
CA PHE A 32 4.28 1.76 1.48
C PHE A 32 4.15 0.57 0.55
N ILE A 33 4.18 0.82 -0.76
CA ILE A 33 3.87 -0.20 -1.76
C ILE A 33 5.12 -0.78 -2.37
N ASN A 34 5.14 -2.10 -2.48
CA ASN A 34 6.25 -2.80 -3.07
C ASN A 34 5.71 -3.80 -4.08
N PHE A 35 6.20 -3.76 -5.30
CA PHE A 35 5.79 -4.67 -6.36
C PHE A 35 6.74 -4.54 -7.53
N ASP A 36 6.67 -5.50 -8.45
CA ASP A 36 7.50 -5.45 -9.65
C ASP A 36 6.70 -4.83 -10.79
N SER A 37 7.06 -3.64 -11.21
CA SER A 37 6.37 -2.94 -12.28
C SER A 37 6.71 -3.48 -13.67
N LYS A 38 7.74 -4.32 -13.75
CA LYS A 38 8.20 -4.89 -15.02
C LYS A 38 8.50 -3.83 -16.07
N GLY A 39 8.99 -2.68 -15.60
CA GLY A 39 9.36 -1.59 -16.49
C GLY A 39 8.20 -0.77 -17.01
N VAL A 40 6.98 -1.06 -16.59
CA VAL A 40 5.82 -0.32 -17.02
C VAL A 40 5.65 0.92 -16.15
N GLU A 41 5.17 1.99 -16.74
CA GLU A 41 4.95 3.22 -15.98
C GLU A 41 3.71 3.08 -15.12
N PHE A 42 3.89 3.11 -13.81
CA PHE A 42 2.79 2.95 -12.86
C PHE A 42 2.46 4.22 -12.08
N GLY A 43 3.12 5.34 -12.36
CA GLY A 43 2.91 6.55 -11.60
C GLY A 43 1.45 6.94 -11.42
N PRO A 44 0.70 7.11 -12.51
CA PRO A 44 -0.72 7.47 -12.36
C PRO A 44 -1.54 6.40 -11.66
N TRP A 45 -1.22 5.13 -11.93
CA TRP A 45 -1.94 4.03 -11.29
C TRP A 45 -1.71 4.02 -9.79
N ILE A 46 -0.44 4.19 -9.38
CA ILE A 46 -0.10 4.21 -7.97
C ILE A 46 -0.81 5.37 -7.26
N ALA A 47 -0.83 6.54 -7.89
CA ALA A 47 -1.48 7.69 -7.28
C ALA A 47 -2.96 7.43 -7.01
N ARG A 48 -3.65 6.80 -7.96
CA ARG A 48 -5.06 6.48 -7.79
C ARG A 48 -5.28 5.41 -6.75
N PHE A 49 -4.43 4.39 -6.78
CA PHE A 49 -4.54 3.29 -5.83
C PHE A 49 -4.33 3.79 -4.40
N VAL A 50 -3.29 4.59 -4.19
CA VAL A 50 -3.00 5.12 -2.87
C VAL A 50 -4.15 6.00 -2.39
N ALA A 51 -4.69 6.85 -3.27
CA ALA A 51 -5.81 7.70 -2.90
C ALA A 51 -7.01 6.88 -2.47
N GLN A 52 -7.29 5.80 -3.19
CA GLN A 52 -8.42 4.94 -2.87
C GLN A 52 -8.22 4.23 -1.53
N VAL A 53 -7.03 3.69 -1.32
CA VAL A 53 -6.73 3.00 -0.08
C VAL A 53 -6.83 3.96 1.10
N ARG A 54 -6.31 5.19 0.93
CA ARG A 54 -6.40 6.17 2.01
C ARG A 54 -7.83 6.54 2.34
N ARG A 55 -8.67 6.66 1.37
CA ARG A 55 -10.09 6.95 1.62
C ARG A 55 -10.76 5.85 2.40
N ASN A 56 -10.30 4.62 2.21
CA ASN A 56 -10.89 3.45 2.85
C ASN A 56 -10.14 3.01 4.11
N TRP A 57 -9.08 3.70 4.45
CA TRP A 57 -8.25 3.35 5.58
C TRP A 57 -8.72 4.08 6.82
N PHE A 58 -9.38 3.32 7.69
CA PHE A 58 -9.91 3.90 8.90
C PHE A 58 -8.83 3.80 9.99
N ILE A 59 -8.32 4.92 10.43
CA ILE A 59 -7.26 4.94 11.44
C ILE A 59 -7.90 4.70 12.80
N PRO A 60 -7.54 3.60 13.49
CA PRO A 60 -8.21 3.29 14.75
C PRO A 60 -7.72 4.20 15.89
N MET A 61 -8.56 4.28 16.90
CA MET A 61 -8.26 5.12 18.05
C MET A 61 -6.97 4.73 18.74
N ALA A 62 -6.59 3.46 18.68
CA ALA A 62 -5.34 3.00 19.27
C ALA A 62 -4.13 3.76 18.72
N ALA A 63 -4.24 4.33 17.52
CA ALA A 63 -3.13 5.08 16.95
C ALA A 63 -2.84 6.39 17.68
N MET A 64 -3.71 6.78 18.60
CA MET A 64 -3.45 7.96 19.39
C MET A 64 -2.33 7.73 20.41
N THR A 65 -2.16 6.50 20.84
CA THR A 65 -1.18 6.21 21.89
C THR A 65 -0.22 5.08 21.54
N MET A 66 -0.45 4.37 20.48
CA MET A 66 0.34 3.21 20.12
C MET A 66 0.89 3.35 18.72
N ARG A 67 1.89 2.55 18.41
CA ARG A 67 2.47 2.54 17.07
C ARG A 67 2.64 1.12 16.60
N GLY A 68 2.79 0.95 15.31
CA GLY A 68 3.00 -0.37 14.74
C GLY A 68 2.93 -0.33 13.23
N HIS A 69 3.04 -1.49 12.64
CA HIS A 69 2.91 -1.62 11.20
C HIS A 69 2.33 -2.98 10.88
N VAL A 70 1.70 -3.06 9.69
CA VAL A 70 1.07 -4.29 9.22
C VAL A 70 1.41 -4.45 7.76
N MET A 71 1.81 -5.65 7.38
CA MET A 71 2.11 -5.94 5.98
C MET A 71 1.01 -6.82 5.41
N VAL A 72 0.44 -6.40 4.29
CA VAL A 72 -0.65 -7.11 3.62
C VAL A 72 -0.21 -7.41 2.19
N THR A 73 -0.44 -8.62 1.73
CA THR A 73 -0.12 -9.01 0.36
C THR A 73 -1.41 -9.36 -0.38
N PHE A 74 -1.40 -9.17 -1.67
CA PHE A 74 -2.56 -9.47 -2.51
C PHE A 74 -2.18 -9.40 -3.98
N PHE A 75 -3.09 -9.87 -4.83
CA PHE A 75 -2.94 -9.70 -6.27
C PHE A 75 -3.93 -8.67 -6.76
N VAL A 76 -3.51 -7.86 -7.72
CA VAL A 76 -4.42 -7.00 -8.47
C VAL A 76 -4.45 -7.54 -9.89
N HIS A 77 -5.64 -7.83 -10.39
CA HIS A 77 -5.82 -8.38 -11.72
C HIS A 77 -5.93 -7.27 -12.77
N LYS A 78 -5.84 -7.65 -14.03
CA LYS A 78 -5.92 -6.68 -15.12
C LYS A 78 -7.16 -5.81 -15.04
N ASP A 79 -8.26 -6.39 -14.59
CA ASP A 79 -9.51 -5.64 -14.51
C ASP A 79 -9.68 -4.89 -13.20
N GLY A 80 -8.69 -4.93 -12.32
CA GLY A 80 -8.75 -4.20 -11.05
C GLY A 80 -9.23 -5.03 -9.88
N ARG A 81 -9.61 -6.29 -10.08
CA ARG A 81 -10.03 -7.12 -8.95
C ARG A 81 -8.85 -7.39 -8.04
N ILE A 82 -9.09 -7.35 -6.75
CA ILE A 82 -8.08 -7.68 -5.75
C ILE A 82 -8.43 -9.05 -5.18
N THR A 83 -7.46 -9.96 -5.18
CA THR A 83 -7.67 -11.32 -4.67
C THR A 83 -6.54 -11.73 -3.75
N ASP A 84 -6.79 -12.80 -3.00
CA ASP A 84 -5.76 -13.42 -2.15
C ASP A 84 -5.18 -12.45 -1.11
N VAL A 85 -6.04 -11.66 -0.51
CA VAL A 85 -5.63 -10.71 0.51
C VAL A 85 -5.19 -11.47 1.74
N THR A 86 -3.94 -11.28 2.14
CA THR A 86 -3.34 -11.99 3.26
C THR A 86 -2.54 -11.03 4.12
N VAL A 87 -2.71 -11.11 5.42
CA VAL A 87 -1.88 -10.35 6.35
C VAL A 87 -0.61 -11.17 6.55
N SER A 88 0.48 -10.74 5.95
CA SER A 88 1.74 -11.49 6.06
C SER A 88 2.50 -11.15 7.33
N LYS A 89 2.34 -9.94 7.84
CA LYS A 89 2.95 -9.54 9.11
C LYS A 89 1.95 -8.72 9.90
N PRO A 90 1.25 -9.34 10.86
CA PRO A 90 0.29 -8.60 11.67
C PRO A 90 1.01 -7.75 12.72
N SER A 91 0.30 -6.77 13.24
CA SER A 91 0.75 -5.99 14.37
C SER A 91 0.34 -6.70 15.66
N ALA A 92 1.06 -6.42 16.73
CA ALA A 92 0.62 -6.86 18.05
C ALA A 92 -0.66 -6.13 18.47
N VAL A 93 -0.95 -5.00 17.83
CA VAL A 93 -2.18 -4.25 18.09
C VAL A 93 -3.23 -4.72 17.09
N ASP A 94 -4.19 -5.51 17.54
CA ASP A 94 -5.18 -6.10 16.64
C ASP A 94 -5.93 -5.06 15.82
N ALA A 95 -6.21 -3.91 16.40
CA ALA A 95 -6.93 -2.87 15.68
C ALA A 95 -6.16 -2.40 14.45
N PHE A 96 -4.83 -2.40 14.52
CA PHE A 96 -4.01 -2.01 13.37
C PHE A 96 -4.09 -3.08 12.29
N THR A 97 -4.02 -4.34 12.68
CA THR A 97 -4.10 -5.45 11.72
C THR A 97 -5.43 -5.41 10.97
N LEU A 98 -6.53 -5.23 11.69
CA LEU A 98 -7.84 -5.16 11.06
C LEU A 98 -7.99 -3.93 10.19
N SER A 99 -7.47 -2.80 10.64
CA SER A 99 -7.53 -1.56 9.88
C SER A 99 -6.85 -1.70 8.52
N ALA A 100 -5.65 -2.26 8.52
CA ALA A 100 -4.88 -2.44 7.29
C ALA A 100 -5.56 -3.41 6.34
N ARG A 101 -6.00 -4.55 6.86
CA ARG A 101 -6.66 -5.55 6.04
C ARG A 101 -7.93 -4.99 5.42
N ASN A 102 -8.72 -4.31 6.21
CA ASN A 102 -9.97 -3.76 5.72
C ASN A 102 -9.77 -2.65 4.69
N ALA A 103 -8.70 -1.88 4.80
CA ALA A 103 -8.42 -0.85 3.81
C ALA A 103 -8.24 -1.46 2.43
N ILE A 104 -7.57 -2.62 2.35
CA ILE A 104 -7.40 -3.30 1.08
C ILE A 104 -8.71 -3.94 0.63
N LEU A 105 -9.40 -4.63 1.53
CA LEU A 105 -10.64 -5.32 1.15
C LEU A 105 -11.70 -4.34 0.65
N THR A 106 -11.80 -3.19 1.27
CA THR A 106 -12.80 -2.21 0.85
C THR A 106 -12.36 -1.41 -0.38
N SER A 107 -11.13 -1.55 -0.80
CA SER A 107 -10.64 -0.93 -2.02
C SER A 107 -10.78 -1.83 -3.25
N ASN A 108 -11.51 -2.91 -3.11
CA ASN A 108 -11.74 -3.85 -4.22
C ASN A 108 -13.10 -3.58 -4.86
N PRO A 109 -13.19 -3.37 -6.17
CA PRO A 109 -12.08 -3.36 -7.13
C PRO A 109 -11.36 -2.02 -7.15
N THR A 110 -10.11 -2.07 -7.57
CA THR A 110 -9.34 -0.86 -7.76
C THR A 110 -9.23 -0.53 -9.25
N VAL A 111 -8.37 0.42 -9.58
CA VAL A 111 -8.15 0.82 -10.95
C VAL A 111 -7.56 -0.35 -11.73
N PRO A 112 -8.02 -0.62 -12.95
CA PRO A 112 -7.40 -1.67 -13.77
C PRO A 112 -5.91 -1.42 -13.94
N LEU A 113 -5.14 -2.50 -14.02
CA LEU A 113 -3.71 -2.38 -14.24
C LEU A 113 -3.44 -1.67 -15.57
N PRO A 114 -2.29 -1.02 -15.71
CA PRO A 114 -1.92 -0.43 -17.00
C PRO A 114 -1.98 -1.48 -18.10
N ALA A 115 -2.47 -1.09 -19.27
CA ALA A 115 -2.64 -2.01 -20.37
C ALA A 115 -1.33 -2.66 -20.80
N GLU A 116 -0.22 -1.97 -20.57
CA GLU A 116 1.09 -2.48 -20.96
C GLU A 116 1.64 -3.54 -20.02
N TYR A 117 1.02 -3.73 -18.88
CA TYR A 117 1.54 -4.72 -17.93
C TYR A 117 1.42 -6.11 -18.56
N PRO A 118 2.52 -6.88 -18.61
CA PRO A 118 2.53 -8.11 -19.41
C PRO A 118 1.75 -9.29 -18.84
N ASP A 119 1.49 -9.29 -17.54
CA ASP A 119 0.82 -10.41 -16.90
C ASP A 119 -0.63 -10.12 -16.59
N ASP A 120 -1.41 -11.16 -16.32
CA ASP A 120 -2.83 -11.01 -16.00
C ASP A 120 -3.03 -10.43 -14.62
N ARG A 121 -2.06 -10.52 -13.76
CA ARG A 121 -2.16 -10.00 -12.39
C ARG A 121 -0.77 -9.62 -11.89
N ALA A 122 -0.75 -8.74 -10.92
CA ALA A 122 0.48 -8.28 -10.29
C ALA A 122 0.39 -8.54 -8.79
N PHE A 123 1.49 -8.96 -8.19
CA PHE A 123 1.56 -9.22 -6.76
C PHE A 123 2.05 -7.98 -6.04
N PHE A 124 1.30 -7.57 -5.03
CA PHE A 124 1.63 -6.37 -4.26
C PHE A 124 1.84 -6.70 -2.80
N THR A 125 2.79 -6.00 -2.20
CA THR A 125 2.97 -6.00 -0.76
C THR A 125 2.81 -4.57 -0.31
N VAL A 126 1.90 -4.33 0.61
CA VAL A 126 1.65 -2.99 1.12
C VAL A 126 1.87 -3.03 2.62
N THR A 127 2.72 -2.14 3.12
CA THR A 127 2.95 -2.02 4.54
C THR A 127 2.27 -0.76 5.04
N PHE A 128 1.40 -0.91 6.03
CA PHE A 128 0.71 0.22 6.62
C PHE A 128 1.43 0.61 7.90
N PHE A 129 1.83 1.85 7.99
CA PHE A 129 2.53 2.36 9.15
C PHE A 129 1.57 3.18 10.01
N PHE A 130 1.59 2.92 11.31
CA PHE A 130 0.77 3.63 12.29
C PHE A 130 1.74 4.29 13.25
N ASN A 131 2.01 5.57 13.04
CA ASN A 131 2.96 6.33 13.86
C ASN A 131 4.39 5.80 13.80
N GLU A 132 4.74 5.18 12.67
CA GLU A 132 6.11 4.73 12.42
C GLU A 132 6.53 5.21 11.06
N SER A 133 7.82 5.45 10.89
CA SER A 133 8.36 5.80 9.60
C SER A 133 8.95 4.58 8.94
N PRO A 134 8.81 4.45 7.63
CA PRO A 134 9.48 3.39 6.90
C PRO A 134 10.98 3.56 7.07
N GLY A 135 11.66 2.48 7.23
CA GLY A 135 13.08 2.56 7.41
C GLY A 135 13.49 2.77 8.83
N THR A 136 12.56 2.92 9.75
CA THR A 136 12.88 2.96 11.15
C THR A 136 13.28 1.57 11.59
N PRO A 137 14.42 1.40 12.20
CA PRO A 137 14.87 0.07 12.62
C PRO A 137 13.96 -0.59 13.63
#